data_fed7b09b58ab82e4aeb0c1114f76db2c
#
_entry.id   fed7b09b58ab82e4aeb0c1114f76db2c
#
_cell.length_a   1.000
_cell.length_b   1.000
_cell.length_c   1.000
_cell.angle_alpha   90.00
_cell.angle_beta   90.00
_cell.angle_gamma   90.00
#
_symmetry.space_group_name_H-M   'P 1'
#
loop_
_entity.id
_entity.type
_entity.pdbx_description
1 polymer ?
#
loop_
_entity_poly.entity_id
_entity_poly.type
_entity_poly.pdbx_seq_one_letter_code
_entity_poly.pdbx_strand_id
1 'polypeptide(L)'
;DSGRTSAGKYTFERFNFDGTDKIVVADGVNAPTVFNSSLAATDVSTASVVGSKFVASFKNHMFYAGKSTTKQEVVFSKPFDEDDFTSADGAGSIKVDDTVVGLKVFREDLFIFCETRIFKLSGTSSSNFAVTPVTRNIGCINGDTIQEFAGDLIFLGPDGLRTIAGTARIGDVELGTISSNVQSIFNDNLSSASEFDSTIIPDKTQYRIFFTKSTVGENQSKGVICVMKGQNFEFSELRGIRPACTDSFVDEGNVLVLHGGYTSGYIYRQESGNTFDGEVIFGRYRSP
;
A
#
# COMPACT_ATOMS: atom_id res chain seq x y z
N ASP A 1 -11.14 14.53 -16.44
CA ASP A 1 -9.96 15.27 -16.89
C ASP A 1 -9.52 14.78 -18.26
N SER A 2 -9.79 15.57 -19.31
CA SER A 2 -9.63 15.17 -20.72
C SER A 2 -8.17 15.14 -21.22
N GLY A 3 -7.20 15.26 -20.36
CA GLY A 3 -5.79 15.34 -20.74
C GLY A 3 -4.85 14.32 -20.09
N ARG A 4 -5.38 13.46 -19.22
CA ARG A 4 -4.52 12.48 -18.53
C ARG A 4 -4.34 11.21 -19.35
N THR A 5 -3.13 10.72 -19.40
CA THR A 5 -2.83 9.39 -19.95
C THR A 5 -3.47 8.33 -19.06
N SER A 6 -4.11 7.32 -19.67
CA SER A 6 -4.62 6.17 -18.93
C SER A 6 -3.47 5.54 -18.14
N ALA A 7 -3.66 5.42 -16.84
CA ALA A 7 -2.68 4.91 -15.92
C ALA A 7 -3.25 3.69 -15.17
N GLY A 8 -2.38 3.03 -14.43
CA GLY A 8 -2.77 1.93 -13.57
C GLY A 8 -3.44 2.41 -12.28
N LYS A 9 -3.04 1.80 -11.21
CA LYS A 9 -3.59 2.02 -9.88
C LYS A 9 -3.09 3.33 -9.28
N TYR A 10 -3.99 4.04 -8.62
CA TYR A 10 -3.68 5.26 -7.88
C TYR A 10 -3.26 4.95 -6.46
N THR A 11 -2.31 5.73 -5.94
CA THR A 11 -2.02 5.86 -4.51
C THR A 11 -2.54 7.20 -4.00
N PHE A 12 -2.96 7.23 -2.74
CA PHE A 12 -3.60 8.38 -2.12
C PHE A 12 -2.92 8.70 -0.79
N GLU A 13 -2.79 9.99 -0.51
CA GLU A 13 -2.39 10.46 0.81
C GLU A 13 -3.25 11.65 1.22
N ARG A 14 -3.87 11.58 2.41
CA ARG A 14 -4.57 12.70 3.03
C ARG A 14 -3.59 13.47 3.90
N PHE A 15 -3.60 14.77 3.79
CA PHE A 15 -2.72 15.65 4.55
C PHE A 15 -3.40 16.98 4.87
N ASN A 16 -2.80 17.71 5.84
CA ASN A 16 -3.26 19.01 6.26
C ASN A 16 -2.05 19.84 6.70
N PHE A 17 -1.46 20.60 5.80
CA PHE A 17 -0.27 21.41 6.07
C PHE A 17 -0.61 22.84 6.48
N ASP A 18 -1.73 23.36 6.03
CA ASP A 18 -2.15 24.77 6.19
C ASP A 18 -3.47 24.94 6.98
N GLY A 19 -3.91 23.89 7.66
CA GLY A 19 -5.21 23.85 8.34
C GLY A 19 -6.37 23.42 7.44
N THR A 20 -6.11 23.15 6.16
CA THR A 20 -7.11 22.66 5.19
C THR A 20 -6.81 21.22 4.79
N ASP A 21 -7.82 20.36 4.90
CA ASP A 21 -7.70 18.97 4.45
C ASP A 21 -7.59 18.89 2.94
N LYS A 22 -6.57 18.21 2.47
CA LYS A 22 -6.31 17.92 1.06
C LYS A 22 -6.01 16.44 0.86
N ILE A 23 -6.14 15.98 -0.38
CA ILE A 23 -5.73 14.63 -0.80
C ILE A 23 -4.84 14.78 -2.01
N VAL A 24 -3.65 14.18 -1.96
CA VAL A 24 -2.81 14.02 -3.13
C VAL A 24 -2.99 12.62 -3.71
N VAL A 25 -3.01 12.52 -5.03
CA VAL A 25 -3.08 11.26 -5.75
C VAL A 25 -1.95 11.15 -6.75
N ALA A 26 -1.40 9.95 -6.91
CA ALA A 26 -0.35 9.65 -7.87
C ALA A 26 -0.61 8.29 -8.55
N ASP A 27 -0.23 8.16 -9.83
CA ASP A 27 -0.53 6.99 -10.65
C ASP A 27 0.68 6.38 -11.38
N GLY A 28 1.86 6.97 -11.21
CA GLY A 28 3.10 6.50 -11.83
C GLY A 28 3.31 6.96 -13.29
N VAL A 29 2.38 7.73 -13.86
CA VAL A 29 2.42 8.18 -15.27
C VAL A 29 2.22 9.68 -15.39
N ASN A 30 1.17 10.20 -14.78
CA ASN A 30 0.78 11.60 -14.86
C ASN A 30 1.43 12.43 -13.74
N ALA A 31 1.23 13.75 -13.79
CA ALA A 31 1.53 14.61 -12.65
C ALA A 31 0.68 14.20 -11.44
N PRO A 32 1.24 14.14 -10.23
CA PRO A 32 0.43 14.00 -9.02
C PRO A 32 -0.60 15.14 -8.96
N THR A 33 -1.80 14.84 -8.47
CA THR A 33 -2.90 15.82 -8.40
C THR A 33 -3.33 16.00 -6.96
N VAL A 34 -3.45 17.25 -6.54
CA VAL A 34 -3.96 17.63 -5.22
C VAL A 34 -5.42 18.03 -5.35
N PHE A 35 -6.27 17.45 -4.53
CA PHE A 35 -7.67 17.81 -4.37
C PHE A 35 -7.86 18.53 -3.04
N ASN A 36 -8.51 19.68 -3.06
CA ASN A 36 -8.92 20.39 -1.86
C ASN A 36 -10.29 19.93 -1.35
N SER A 37 -10.76 20.49 -0.26
CA SER A 37 -12.08 20.18 0.34
C SER A 37 -13.28 20.48 -0.56
N SER A 38 -13.12 21.33 -1.57
CA SER A 38 -14.13 21.61 -2.60
C SER A 38 -14.01 20.69 -3.83
N LEU A 39 -13.14 19.68 -3.78
CA LEU A 39 -12.79 18.78 -4.87
C LEU A 39 -12.19 19.48 -6.10
N ALA A 40 -11.70 20.70 -5.94
CA ALA A 40 -10.92 21.36 -6.98
C ALA A 40 -9.54 20.67 -7.09
N ALA A 41 -9.16 20.35 -8.32
CA ALA A 41 -7.94 19.61 -8.65
C ALA A 41 -6.83 20.57 -9.13
N THR A 42 -5.63 20.38 -8.62
CA THR A 42 -4.42 21.10 -9.06
C THR A 42 -3.29 20.08 -9.28
N ASP A 43 -2.68 20.13 -10.46
CA ASP A 43 -1.58 19.23 -10.77
C ASP A 43 -0.25 19.75 -10.24
N VAL A 44 0.52 18.89 -9.59
CA VAL A 44 1.91 19.13 -9.18
C VAL A 44 2.80 18.85 -10.39
N SER A 45 3.01 19.87 -11.22
CA SER A 45 3.62 19.74 -12.55
C SER A 45 5.16 19.81 -12.55
N THR A 46 5.79 19.87 -11.37
CA THR A 46 7.25 19.91 -11.25
C THR A 46 7.89 18.62 -11.80
N ALA A 47 8.86 18.78 -12.71
CA ALA A 47 9.45 17.66 -13.45
C ALA A 47 10.04 16.56 -12.56
N SER A 48 10.51 16.90 -11.35
CA SER A 48 11.06 15.91 -10.40
C SER A 48 10.02 14.91 -9.91
N VAL A 49 8.73 15.27 -9.85
CA VAL A 49 7.67 14.43 -9.30
C VAL A 49 6.64 13.93 -10.31
N VAL A 50 6.59 14.51 -11.51
CA VAL A 50 5.74 13.98 -12.59
C VAL A 50 6.09 12.53 -12.87
N GLY A 51 5.09 11.65 -12.87
CA GLY A 51 5.24 10.21 -13.03
C GLY A 51 5.59 9.47 -11.73
N SER A 52 5.49 10.13 -10.57
CA SER A 52 5.58 9.43 -9.27
C SER A 52 4.38 8.52 -9.06
N LYS A 53 4.62 7.36 -8.45
CA LYS A 53 3.59 6.38 -8.13
C LYS A 53 3.20 6.40 -6.65
N PHE A 54 4.14 6.69 -5.77
CA PHE A 54 3.94 6.63 -4.33
C PHE A 54 4.01 8.01 -3.73
N VAL A 55 3.13 8.28 -2.77
CA VAL A 55 3.05 9.54 -2.04
C VAL A 55 2.90 9.25 -0.54
N ALA A 56 3.51 10.08 0.29
CA ALA A 56 3.36 10.03 1.75
C ALA A 56 3.62 11.41 2.36
N SER A 57 2.84 11.79 3.36
CA SER A 57 3.08 13.00 4.15
C SER A 57 3.92 12.67 5.39
N PHE A 58 5.05 13.32 5.57
CA PHE A 58 5.91 13.09 6.73
C PHE A 58 6.59 14.39 7.17
N LYS A 59 6.47 14.72 8.47
CA LYS A 59 7.07 15.93 9.10
C LYS A 59 6.83 17.21 8.29
N ASN A 60 5.58 17.41 7.88
CA ASN A 60 5.10 18.55 7.09
C ASN A 60 5.68 18.66 5.66
N HIS A 61 6.34 17.65 5.16
CA HIS A 61 6.78 17.53 3.77
C HIS A 61 5.92 16.49 3.03
N MET A 62 5.66 16.71 1.76
CA MET A 62 5.10 15.69 0.88
C MET A 62 6.22 14.94 0.18
N PHE A 63 6.25 13.63 0.32
CA PHE A 63 7.23 12.73 -0.28
C PHE A 63 6.64 12.04 -1.51
N TYR A 64 7.43 11.99 -2.58
CA TYR A 64 7.06 11.39 -3.87
C TYR A 64 8.13 10.39 -4.29
N ALA A 65 7.73 9.22 -4.77
CA ALA A 65 8.64 8.17 -5.22
C ALA A 65 8.02 7.28 -6.30
N GLY A 66 8.81 6.32 -6.81
CA GLY A 66 8.35 5.33 -7.77
C GLY A 66 8.24 5.85 -9.20
N LYS A 67 8.95 6.93 -9.54
CA LYS A 67 9.04 7.43 -10.91
C LYS A 67 9.88 6.45 -11.75
N SER A 68 9.37 6.09 -12.93
CA SER A 68 9.99 5.06 -13.80
C SER A 68 11.42 5.37 -14.24
N THR A 69 11.77 6.67 -14.33
CA THR A 69 13.10 7.14 -14.74
C THR A 69 14.09 7.30 -13.58
N THR A 70 13.60 7.42 -12.35
CA THR A 70 14.42 7.60 -11.12
C THR A 70 13.89 6.70 -10.00
N LYS A 71 13.88 5.38 -10.25
CA LYS A 71 13.26 4.38 -9.36
C LYS A 71 13.82 4.33 -7.94
N GLN A 72 15.05 4.82 -7.75
CA GLN A 72 15.77 4.80 -6.48
C GLN A 72 15.71 6.14 -5.74
N GLU A 73 14.90 7.07 -6.22
CA GLU A 73 14.84 8.42 -5.66
C GLU A 73 13.49 8.67 -4.99
N VAL A 74 13.58 9.30 -3.82
CA VAL A 74 12.44 9.82 -3.07
C VAL A 74 12.62 11.34 -3.00
N VAL A 75 11.74 12.07 -3.62
CA VAL A 75 11.76 13.55 -3.66
C VAL A 75 10.79 14.07 -2.61
N PHE A 76 11.14 15.11 -1.88
CA PHE A 76 10.25 15.73 -0.91
C PHE A 76 10.14 17.25 -1.11
N SER A 77 8.94 17.77 -0.90
CA SER A 77 8.62 19.19 -0.99
C SER A 77 9.27 20.00 0.14
N LYS A 78 9.24 21.32 0.06
CA LYS A 78 9.50 22.15 1.24
C LYS A 78 8.45 21.91 2.33
N PRO A 79 8.72 22.26 3.59
CA PRO A 79 7.75 22.06 4.67
C PRO A 79 6.51 22.94 4.45
N PHE A 80 5.34 22.41 4.77
CA PHE A 80 4.03 23.05 4.68
C PHE A 80 3.56 23.41 3.26
N ASP A 81 4.18 22.83 2.24
CA ASP A 81 3.82 23.08 0.85
C ASP A 81 4.05 21.81 0.03
N GLU A 82 3.03 21.30 -0.59
CA GLU A 82 3.04 20.00 -1.29
C GLU A 82 3.56 20.06 -2.72
N ASP A 83 3.71 21.27 -3.31
CA ASP A 83 4.07 21.46 -4.72
C ASP A 83 5.31 22.34 -4.94
N ASP A 84 5.92 22.86 -3.88
CA ASP A 84 7.17 23.60 -3.96
C ASP A 84 8.40 22.73 -3.64
N PHE A 85 9.33 22.65 -4.57
CA PHE A 85 10.55 21.85 -4.51
C PHE A 85 11.82 22.72 -4.51
N THR A 86 11.71 23.94 -4.02
CA THR A 86 12.86 24.85 -3.88
C THR A 86 13.78 24.38 -2.76
N SER A 87 14.97 23.93 -3.12
CA SER A 87 15.92 23.35 -2.16
C SER A 87 16.41 24.33 -1.09
N ALA A 88 16.48 25.63 -1.42
CA ALA A 88 16.83 26.69 -0.45
C ALA A 88 15.79 26.81 0.68
N ASP A 89 14.56 26.38 0.42
CA ASP A 89 13.42 26.45 1.37
C ASP A 89 13.16 25.11 2.08
N GLY A 90 14.08 24.14 1.94
CA GLY A 90 14.04 22.87 2.67
C GLY A 90 13.49 21.70 1.89
N ALA A 91 13.21 21.83 0.60
CA ALA A 91 12.93 20.70 -0.27
C ALA A 91 14.22 19.94 -0.63
N GLY A 92 14.06 18.68 -1.07
CA GLY A 92 15.23 17.89 -1.46
C GLY A 92 14.88 16.51 -2.02
N SER A 93 15.90 15.69 -2.14
CA SER A 93 15.75 14.29 -2.53
C SER A 93 16.68 13.37 -1.74
N ILE A 94 16.23 12.13 -1.61
CA ILE A 94 16.96 11.04 -0.96
C ILE A 94 17.15 9.95 -2.01
N LYS A 95 18.38 9.48 -2.16
CA LYS A 95 18.67 8.33 -3.01
C LYS A 95 18.92 7.10 -2.15
N VAL A 96 18.22 6.04 -2.45
CA VAL A 96 18.44 4.71 -1.90
C VAL A 96 19.08 3.84 -2.98
N ASP A 97 19.72 2.74 -2.58
CA ASP A 97 20.46 1.87 -3.50
C ASP A 97 19.61 0.72 -4.08
N ASP A 98 18.27 0.89 -4.07
CA ASP A 98 17.32 -0.12 -4.56
C ASP A 98 16.03 0.54 -5.09
N THR A 99 15.25 -0.18 -5.91
CA THR A 99 13.98 0.29 -6.48
C THR A 99 12.92 0.47 -5.40
N VAL A 100 12.38 1.68 -5.27
CA VAL A 100 11.28 1.98 -4.33
C VAL A 100 9.98 1.39 -4.85
N VAL A 101 9.29 0.63 -4.00
CA VAL A 101 8.00 0.00 -4.28
C VAL A 101 6.88 0.43 -3.33
N GLY A 102 7.19 1.25 -2.34
CA GLY A 102 6.18 1.80 -1.43
C GLY A 102 6.77 2.76 -0.41
N LEU A 103 5.92 3.67 0.05
CA LEU A 103 6.19 4.59 1.15
C LEU A 103 5.10 4.40 2.21
N LYS A 104 5.48 4.33 3.48
CA LYS A 104 4.52 4.27 4.59
C LYS A 104 5.06 4.96 5.83
N VAL A 105 4.33 5.93 6.32
CA VAL A 105 4.61 6.50 7.64
C VAL A 105 4.09 5.55 8.70
N PHE A 106 4.93 5.24 9.65
CA PHE A 106 4.56 4.42 10.79
C PHE A 106 5.27 4.93 12.05
N ARG A 107 4.48 5.23 13.07
CA ARG A 107 4.95 5.90 14.29
C ARG A 107 5.63 7.24 13.93
N GLU A 108 6.89 7.39 14.27
CA GLU A 108 7.65 8.65 14.09
C GLU A 108 8.56 8.64 12.85
N ASP A 109 8.51 7.60 12.03
CA ASP A 109 9.44 7.36 10.92
C ASP A 109 8.70 7.14 9.59
N LEU A 110 9.34 7.50 8.49
CA LEU A 110 8.89 7.11 7.14
C LEU A 110 9.67 5.87 6.69
N PHE A 111 8.96 4.79 6.44
CA PHE A 111 9.52 3.57 5.87
C PHE A 111 9.51 3.63 4.35
N ILE A 112 10.67 3.39 3.74
CA ILE A 112 10.88 3.31 2.31
C ILE A 112 11.07 1.84 1.96
N PHE A 113 10.04 1.25 1.39
CA PHE A 113 10.06 -0.15 0.96
C PHE A 113 10.64 -0.24 -0.44
N CYS A 114 11.63 -1.11 -0.61
CA CYS A 114 12.24 -1.39 -1.89
C CYS A 114 12.08 -2.87 -2.28
N GLU A 115 12.47 -3.24 -3.49
CA GLU A 115 12.33 -4.62 -4.00
C GLU A 115 13.10 -5.64 -3.16
N THR A 116 14.31 -5.31 -2.68
CA THR A 116 15.16 -6.23 -1.93
C THR A 116 15.54 -5.73 -0.52
N ARG A 117 15.16 -4.51 -0.16
CA ARG A 117 15.55 -3.85 1.09
C ARG A 117 14.43 -2.99 1.64
N ILE A 118 14.58 -2.61 2.91
CA ILE A 118 13.69 -1.63 3.55
C ILE A 118 14.57 -0.64 4.29
N PHE A 119 14.30 0.63 4.09
CA PHE A 119 14.96 1.74 4.78
C PHE A 119 13.96 2.46 5.68
N LYS A 120 14.51 3.15 6.64
CA LYS A 120 13.78 4.02 7.55
C LYS A 120 14.38 5.42 7.50
N LEU A 121 13.55 6.41 7.24
CA LEU A 121 13.88 7.82 7.34
C LEU A 121 13.37 8.35 8.67
N SER A 122 14.29 8.82 9.50
CA SER A 122 14.02 9.46 10.79
C SER A 122 14.47 10.91 10.74
N GLY A 123 13.97 11.72 11.66
CA GLY A 123 14.28 13.15 11.76
C GLY A 123 13.02 13.98 11.90
N THR A 124 13.21 15.26 12.13
CA THR A 124 12.12 16.24 12.36
C THR A 124 12.01 17.30 11.25
N SER A 125 13.05 17.43 10.45
CA SER A 125 13.11 18.37 9.32
C SER A 125 14.16 17.94 8.32
N SER A 126 14.16 18.54 7.13
CA SER A 126 15.15 18.27 6.07
C SER A 126 16.62 18.44 6.49
N SER A 127 16.87 19.27 7.50
CA SER A 127 18.23 19.50 8.02
C SER A 127 18.81 18.33 8.82
N ASN A 128 17.96 17.44 9.32
CA ASN A 128 18.36 16.30 10.16
C ASN A 128 17.76 14.96 9.71
N PHE A 129 17.21 14.90 8.52
CA PHE A 129 16.75 13.63 7.96
C PHE A 129 17.91 12.64 7.81
N ALA A 130 17.74 11.45 8.37
CA ALA A 130 18.72 10.37 8.32
C ALA A 130 18.08 9.08 7.84
N VAL A 131 18.65 8.48 6.80
CA VAL A 131 18.20 7.19 6.26
C VAL A 131 19.03 6.07 6.84
N THR A 132 18.38 5.08 7.42
CA THR A 132 19.02 3.89 7.98
C THR A 132 18.39 2.62 7.40
N PRO A 133 19.18 1.58 7.07
CA PRO A 133 18.64 0.31 6.64
C PRO A 133 17.93 -0.40 7.81
N VAL A 134 16.74 -0.91 7.55
CA VAL A 134 15.99 -1.81 8.45
C VAL A 134 16.30 -3.25 8.08
N THR A 135 16.32 -3.53 6.76
CA THR A 135 16.69 -4.83 6.19
C THR A 135 17.69 -4.65 5.07
N ARG A 136 18.46 -5.69 4.75
CA ARG A 136 19.43 -5.67 3.64
C ARG A 136 19.12 -6.67 2.54
N ASN A 137 18.35 -7.72 2.84
CA ASN A 137 18.06 -8.83 1.93
C ASN A 137 16.57 -9.19 1.88
N ILE A 138 15.72 -8.39 2.55
CA ILE A 138 14.27 -8.60 2.59
C ILE A 138 13.61 -7.30 2.17
N GLY A 139 12.94 -7.33 1.03
CA GLY A 139 12.17 -6.23 0.50
C GLY A 139 10.68 -6.55 0.41
N CYS A 140 9.96 -5.70 -0.27
CA CYS A 140 8.53 -5.79 -0.50
C CYS A 140 8.25 -6.00 -1.98
N ILE A 141 7.36 -6.93 -2.32
CA ILE A 141 6.99 -7.21 -3.71
C ILE A 141 6.09 -6.11 -4.28
N ASN A 142 5.15 -5.61 -3.45
CA ASN A 142 4.16 -4.64 -3.93
C ASN A 142 3.73 -3.71 -2.79
N GLY A 143 3.79 -2.41 -3.04
CA GLY A 143 3.44 -1.36 -2.06
C GLY A 143 1.98 -1.39 -1.59
N ASP A 144 1.05 -1.87 -2.42
CA ASP A 144 -0.38 -1.98 -2.07
C ASP A 144 -0.66 -3.06 -1.02
N THR A 145 0.36 -3.82 -0.64
CA THR A 145 0.28 -4.83 0.43
C THR A 145 0.76 -4.33 1.79
N ILE A 146 1.29 -3.10 1.84
CA ILE A 146 1.84 -2.52 3.07
C ILE A 146 0.70 -1.91 3.88
N GLN A 147 0.42 -2.48 5.03
CA GLN A 147 -0.63 -2.00 5.93
C GLN A 147 -0.15 -1.92 7.38
N GLU A 148 -0.74 -0.99 8.13
CA GLU A 148 -0.61 -1.00 9.58
C GLU A 148 -1.59 -2.03 10.16
N PHE A 149 -1.05 -3.04 10.83
CA PHE A 149 -1.83 -4.13 11.40
C PHE A 149 -1.26 -4.58 12.73
N ALA A 150 -2.12 -4.68 13.73
CA ALA A 150 -1.75 -5.16 15.07
C ALA A 150 -0.57 -4.41 15.73
N GLY A 151 -0.44 -3.12 15.44
CA GLY A 151 0.62 -2.26 16.00
C GLY A 151 1.99 -2.40 15.32
N ASP A 152 2.04 -3.05 14.17
CA ASP A 152 3.21 -3.19 13.32
C ASP A 152 2.86 -2.92 11.84
N LEU A 153 3.84 -2.84 10.96
CA LEU A 153 3.63 -2.86 9.52
C LEU A 153 3.72 -4.28 9.00
N ILE A 154 2.64 -4.75 8.34
CA ILE A 154 2.61 -6.00 7.59
C ILE A 154 2.81 -5.71 6.10
N PHE A 155 3.54 -6.56 5.40
CA PHE A 155 3.82 -6.43 3.98
C PHE A 155 4.07 -7.79 3.31
N LEU A 156 3.96 -7.83 1.99
CA LEU A 156 4.27 -9.01 1.19
C LEU A 156 5.75 -9.03 0.83
N GLY A 157 6.50 -9.93 1.43
CA GLY A 157 7.87 -10.24 1.07
C GLY A 157 7.96 -11.27 -0.06
N PRO A 158 9.19 -11.62 -0.49
CA PRO A 158 9.42 -12.53 -1.62
C PRO A 158 8.91 -13.97 -1.39
N ASP A 159 8.67 -14.34 -0.16
CA ASP A 159 8.29 -15.70 0.26
C ASP A 159 6.98 -15.73 1.06
N GLY A 160 6.29 -14.61 1.24
CA GLY A 160 5.01 -14.53 1.96
C GLY A 160 4.89 -13.28 2.83
N LEU A 161 3.94 -13.27 3.76
CA LEU A 161 3.70 -12.12 4.63
C LEU A 161 4.77 -12.02 5.73
N ARG A 162 5.20 -10.79 5.98
CA ARG A 162 6.20 -10.42 6.98
C ARG A 162 5.77 -9.17 7.75
N THR A 163 6.38 -8.94 8.90
CA THR A 163 6.20 -7.71 9.68
C THR A 163 7.52 -6.99 9.91
N ILE A 164 7.47 -5.68 10.10
CA ILE A 164 8.69 -4.87 10.31
C ILE A 164 9.35 -5.23 11.64
N ALA A 165 8.61 -5.30 12.75
CA ALA A 165 9.21 -5.64 14.05
C ALA A 165 9.79 -7.04 14.05
N GLY A 166 9.13 -7.98 13.38
CA GLY A 166 9.66 -9.31 13.15
C GLY A 166 10.98 -9.27 12.42
N THR A 167 11.06 -8.53 11.32
CA THR A 167 12.22 -8.45 10.43
C THR A 167 13.39 -7.68 11.06
N ALA A 168 13.10 -6.60 11.81
CA ALA A 168 14.13 -5.78 12.45
C ALA A 168 14.81 -6.44 13.67
N ARG A 169 14.12 -7.39 14.32
CA ARG A 169 14.59 -7.98 15.60
C ARG A 169 15.80 -8.89 15.44
N ILE A 170 16.05 -9.48 14.28
CA ILE A 170 17.02 -10.57 14.09
C ILE A 170 18.10 -10.24 13.04
N GLY A 171 18.19 -8.99 12.57
CA GLY A 171 19.30 -8.54 11.70
C GLY A 171 19.55 -9.45 10.50
N ASP A 172 18.63 -9.52 9.55
CA ASP A 172 18.73 -10.31 8.31
C ASP A 172 18.81 -11.84 8.45
N VAL A 173 18.65 -12.42 9.62
CA VAL A 173 18.67 -13.87 9.79
C VAL A 173 17.23 -14.39 9.76
N GLU A 174 16.96 -15.25 8.79
CA GLU A 174 15.79 -16.15 8.63
C GLU A 174 14.63 -15.97 9.63
N LEU A 175 13.94 -14.88 9.55
CA LEU A 175 12.60 -14.86 10.09
C LEU A 175 11.71 -15.54 9.09
N GLY A 176 11.23 -16.68 9.47
CA GLY A 176 10.13 -17.33 8.77
C GLY A 176 9.02 -16.34 8.52
N THR A 177 8.40 -16.42 7.38
CA THR A 177 7.19 -15.65 7.09
C THR A 177 6.16 -15.93 8.17
N ILE A 178 5.39 -14.92 8.56
CA ILE A 178 4.27 -15.15 9.48
C ILE A 178 3.22 -16.07 8.84
N SER A 179 3.22 -16.18 7.51
CA SER A 179 2.28 -16.98 6.69
C SER A 179 2.72 -18.42 6.44
N SER A 180 3.71 -18.95 7.17
CA SER A 180 4.25 -20.32 6.95
C SER A 180 3.17 -21.42 6.92
N ASN A 181 2.12 -21.29 7.72
CA ASN A 181 1.02 -22.27 7.77
C ASN A 181 0.17 -22.32 6.48
N VAL A 182 0.24 -21.30 5.65
CA VAL A 182 -0.48 -21.19 4.37
C VAL A 182 0.47 -20.94 3.20
N GLN A 183 1.73 -21.35 3.35
CA GLN A 183 2.81 -21.10 2.38
C GLN A 183 2.47 -21.58 0.97
N SER A 184 1.75 -22.68 0.83
CA SER A 184 1.35 -23.19 -0.49
C SER A 184 0.48 -22.18 -1.27
N ILE A 185 -0.38 -21.44 -0.59
CA ILE A 185 -1.21 -20.42 -1.25
C ILE A 185 -0.34 -19.29 -1.79
N PHE A 186 0.69 -18.87 -1.04
CA PHE A 186 1.62 -17.85 -1.51
C PHE A 186 2.47 -18.37 -2.67
N ASN A 187 3.07 -19.56 -2.56
CA ASN A 187 3.89 -20.15 -3.63
C ASN A 187 3.11 -20.27 -4.95
N ASP A 188 1.83 -20.65 -4.91
CA ASP A 188 0.97 -20.80 -6.07
C ASP A 188 0.59 -19.46 -6.73
N ASN A 189 0.69 -18.35 -5.99
CA ASN A 189 0.17 -17.08 -6.44
C ASN A 189 1.23 -15.99 -6.63
N LEU A 190 2.35 -16.01 -5.91
CA LEU A 190 3.39 -14.98 -5.98
C LEU A 190 3.93 -14.76 -7.39
N SER A 191 4.16 -15.83 -8.15
CA SER A 191 4.68 -15.76 -9.53
C SER A 191 3.62 -15.58 -10.59
N SER A 192 2.35 -15.78 -10.28
CA SER A 192 1.25 -15.87 -11.25
C SER A 192 0.18 -14.79 -11.07
N ALA A 193 0.20 -14.04 -9.98
CA ALA A 193 -0.68 -12.90 -9.81
C ALA A 193 -0.25 -11.75 -10.72
N SER A 194 -1.24 -11.11 -11.35
CA SER A 194 -1.02 -9.90 -12.15
C SER A 194 -0.95 -8.67 -11.27
N GLU A 195 -1.70 -8.69 -10.17
CA GLU A 195 -1.77 -7.60 -9.20
C GLU A 195 -1.96 -8.15 -7.80
N PHE A 196 -1.48 -7.37 -6.83
CA PHE A 196 -1.72 -7.58 -5.41
C PHE A 196 -2.47 -6.38 -4.87
N ASP A 197 -3.31 -6.62 -3.89
CA ASP A 197 -3.98 -5.57 -3.14
C ASP A 197 -4.27 -6.03 -1.72
N SER A 198 -4.41 -5.10 -0.79
CA SER A 198 -4.71 -5.45 0.60
C SER A 198 -5.56 -4.40 1.30
N THR A 199 -6.31 -4.85 2.28
CA THR A 199 -7.09 -3.96 3.15
C THR A 199 -7.09 -4.47 4.58
N ILE A 200 -7.25 -3.54 5.52
CA ILE A 200 -7.47 -3.84 6.94
C ILE A 200 -8.96 -3.71 7.24
N ILE A 201 -9.49 -4.61 8.02
CA ILE A 201 -10.85 -4.52 8.57
C ILE A 201 -10.73 -4.38 10.09
N PRO A 202 -10.82 -3.14 10.61
CA PRO A 202 -10.47 -2.86 12.00
C PRO A 202 -11.36 -3.57 13.03
N ASP A 203 -12.66 -3.60 12.82
CA ASP A 203 -13.65 -4.22 13.71
C ASP A 203 -13.47 -5.74 13.86
N LYS A 204 -12.86 -6.38 12.84
CA LYS A 204 -12.57 -7.82 12.84
C LYS A 204 -11.11 -8.13 13.13
N THR A 205 -10.27 -7.11 13.29
CA THR A 205 -8.81 -7.26 13.42
C THR A 205 -8.27 -8.17 12.31
N GLN A 206 -8.64 -7.88 11.07
CA GLN A 206 -8.28 -8.66 9.88
C GLN A 206 -7.41 -7.82 8.93
N TYR A 207 -6.35 -8.46 8.44
CA TYR A 207 -5.66 -8.06 7.22
C TYR A 207 -6.09 -9.02 6.10
N ARG A 208 -6.51 -8.49 4.96
CA ARG A 208 -6.85 -9.27 3.77
C ARG A 208 -5.92 -8.92 2.65
N ILE A 209 -5.35 -9.94 2.01
CA ILE A 209 -4.55 -9.79 0.78
C ILE A 209 -5.22 -10.55 -0.34
N PHE A 210 -5.21 -9.97 -1.53
CA PHE A 210 -5.81 -10.51 -2.74
C PHE A 210 -4.73 -10.75 -3.80
N PHE A 211 -4.85 -11.89 -4.49
CA PHE A 211 -3.99 -12.29 -5.60
C PHE A 211 -4.81 -12.24 -6.88
N THR A 212 -4.83 -11.08 -7.54
CA THR A 212 -5.61 -10.89 -8.76
C THR A 212 -4.85 -11.43 -9.95
N LYS A 213 -5.51 -12.30 -10.74
CA LYS A 213 -4.97 -12.86 -11.97
C LYS A 213 -5.84 -12.44 -13.14
N SER A 214 -5.23 -11.93 -14.21
CA SER A 214 -5.94 -11.53 -15.44
C SER A 214 -6.57 -12.70 -16.18
N THR A 215 -6.04 -13.92 -15.97
CA THR A 215 -6.40 -15.14 -16.72
C THR A 215 -7.51 -15.97 -16.10
N VAL A 216 -7.99 -15.62 -14.88
CA VAL A 216 -9.03 -16.39 -14.19
C VAL A 216 -10.27 -15.55 -13.93
N GLY A 217 -11.43 -16.21 -13.86
CA GLY A 217 -12.68 -15.56 -13.46
C GLY A 217 -12.71 -15.21 -11.95
N GLU A 218 -13.70 -14.43 -11.54
CA GLU A 218 -13.85 -14.00 -10.14
C GLU A 218 -13.93 -15.18 -9.19
N ASN A 219 -14.72 -16.19 -9.50
CA ASN A 219 -14.89 -17.40 -8.68
C ASN A 219 -13.61 -18.21 -8.46
N GLN A 220 -12.57 -17.97 -9.24
CA GLN A 220 -11.26 -18.63 -9.15
C GLN A 220 -10.19 -17.75 -8.49
N SER A 221 -10.51 -16.49 -8.24
CA SER A 221 -9.61 -15.57 -7.57
C SER A 221 -9.40 -15.98 -6.12
N LYS A 222 -8.19 -15.81 -5.65
CA LYS A 222 -7.76 -16.21 -4.32
C LYS A 222 -7.27 -15.01 -3.53
N GLY A 223 -7.36 -15.14 -2.23
CA GLY A 223 -6.79 -14.22 -1.26
C GLY A 223 -6.54 -14.94 0.05
N VAL A 224 -5.99 -14.24 1.00
CA VAL A 224 -5.74 -14.74 2.35
C VAL A 224 -6.27 -13.73 3.35
N ILE A 225 -6.98 -14.23 4.35
CA ILE A 225 -7.34 -13.48 5.54
C ILE A 225 -6.32 -13.83 6.63
N CYS A 226 -5.72 -12.83 7.22
CA CYS A 226 -4.86 -12.94 8.38
C CYS A 226 -5.55 -12.28 9.57
N VAL A 227 -5.66 -12.99 10.69
CA VAL A 227 -6.23 -12.50 11.95
C VAL A 227 -5.18 -12.62 13.04
N MET A 228 -5.06 -11.60 13.88
CA MET A 228 -4.22 -11.71 15.06
C MET A 228 -5.05 -12.22 16.24
N LYS A 229 -4.60 -13.34 16.84
CA LYS A 229 -5.23 -13.92 18.03
C LYS A 229 -4.19 -14.08 19.14
N GLY A 230 -4.26 -13.19 20.11
CA GLY A 230 -3.22 -13.05 21.12
C GLY A 230 -1.90 -12.59 20.46
N GLN A 231 -0.87 -13.44 20.50
CA GLN A 231 0.43 -13.16 19.87
C GLN A 231 0.65 -13.97 18.56
N ASN A 232 -0.35 -14.73 18.13
CA ASN A 232 -0.24 -15.60 16.96
C ASN A 232 -1.06 -15.05 15.80
N PHE A 233 -0.62 -15.33 14.58
CA PHE A 233 -1.36 -15.08 13.36
C PHE A 233 -2.08 -16.35 12.92
N GLU A 234 -3.39 -16.23 12.68
CA GLU A 234 -4.22 -17.28 12.09
C GLU A 234 -4.59 -16.89 10.67
N PHE A 235 -4.66 -17.89 9.78
CA PHE A 235 -4.87 -17.65 8.35
C PHE A 235 -6.04 -18.46 7.82
N SER A 236 -6.75 -17.88 6.85
CA SER A 236 -7.82 -18.53 6.09
C SER A 236 -7.73 -18.15 4.61
N GLU A 237 -8.03 -19.09 3.73
CA GLU A 237 -8.13 -18.80 2.29
C GLU A 237 -9.43 -18.04 1.99
N LEU A 238 -9.31 -16.99 1.19
CA LEU A 238 -10.43 -16.24 0.63
C LEU A 238 -10.57 -16.59 -0.85
N ARG A 239 -11.82 -16.76 -1.31
CA ARG A 239 -12.12 -17.06 -2.72
C ARG A 239 -13.30 -16.23 -3.22
N GLY A 240 -13.35 -16.02 -4.53
CA GLY A 240 -14.50 -15.42 -5.19
C GLY A 240 -14.48 -13.89 -5.24
N ILE A 241 -13.41 -13.24 -4.81
CA ILE A 241 -13.25 -11.79 -4.90
C ILE A 241 -12.02 -11.49 -5.75
N ARG A 242 -12.22 -10.75 -6.85
CA ARG A 242 -11.19 -10.36 -7.81
C ARG A 242 -11.11 -8.84 -7.90
N PRO A 243 -10.44 -8.19 -6.95
CA PRO A 243 -10.40 -6.74 -6.90
C PRO A 243 -9.30 -6.18 -7.82
N ALA A 244 -9.54 -5.00 -8.36
CA ALA A 244 -8.50 -4.10 -8.86
C ALA A 244 -7.90 -3.28 -7.71
N CYS A 245 -8.75 -2.86 -6.76
CA CYS A 245 -8.36 -2.14 -5.55
C CYS A 245 -9.36 -2.45 -4.44
N THR A 246 -8.91 -2.34 -3.19
CA THR A 246 -9.76 -2.52 -2.01
C THR A 246 -9.52 -1.40 -1.01
N ASP A 247 -10.55 -1.08 -0.26
CA ASP A 247 -10.43 -0.15 0.87
C ASP A 247 -11.48 -0.47 1.93
N SER A 248 -11.24 0.00 3.14
CA SER A 248 -12.19 -0.05 4.24
C SER A 248 -12.20 1.26 5.01
N PHE A 249 -13.36 1.72 5.41
CA PHE A 249 -13.54 2.92 6.21
C PHE A 249 -14.73 2.79 7.14
N VAL A 250 -14.78 3.66 8.13
CA VAL A 250 -15.91 3.72 9.08
C VAL A 250 -16.87 4.80 8.61
N ASP A 251 -18.12 4.41 8.38
CA ASP A 251 -19.22 5.30 8.03
C ASP A 251 -20.35 5.12 9.05
N GLU A 252 -20.74 6.20 9.71
CA GLU A 252 -21.78 6.21 10.75
C GLU A 252 -21.62 5.09 11.81
N GLY A 253 -20.37 4.77 12.17
CA GLY A 253 -20.05 3.71 13.15
C GLY A 253 -20.04 2.29 12.59
N ASN A 254 -20.27 2.10 11.29
CA ASN A 254 -20.17 0.81 10.62
C ASN A 254 -18.91 0.75 9.75
N VAL A 255 -18.20 -0.38 9.80
CA VAL A 255 -17.10 -0.62 8.89
C VAL A 255 -17.64 -1.03 7.53
N LEU A 256 -17.34 -0.25 6.51
CA LEU A 256 -17.59 -0.58 5.11
C LEU A 256 -16.32 -1.12 4.48
N VAL A 257 -16.43 -2.26 3.81
CA VAL A 257 -15.34 -2.86 3.04
C VAL A 257 -15.74 -2.85 1.58
N LEU A 258 -15.00 -2.11 0.78
CA LEU A 258 -15.27 -1.93 -0.64
C LEU A 258 -14.20 -2.56 -1.51
N HIS A 259 -14.54 -2.92 -2.73
CA HIS A 259 -13.56 -3.22 -3.76
C HIS A 259 -14.04 -2.76 -5.14
N GLY A 260 -13.12 -2.28 -5.94
CA GLY A 260 -13.32 -2.07 -7.37
C GLY A 260 -13.18 -3.40 -8.10
N GLY A 261 -14.15 -3.76 -8.93
CA GLY A 261 -14.08 -4.99 -9.75
C GLY A 261 -13.00 -4.88 -10.81
N TYR A 262 -12.24 -5.96 -11.01
CA TYR A 262 -11.09 -5.96 -11.92
C TYR A 262 -11.45 -5.66 -13.39
N THR A 263 -12.61 -6.14 -13.85
CA THR A 263 -13.05 -5.97 -15.24
C THR A 263 -14.41 -5.28 -15.38
N SER A 264 -15.16 -5.14 -14.30
CA SER A 264 -16.55 -4.70 -14.35
C SER A 264 -16.72 -3.18 -14.33
N GLY A 265 -15.75 -2.44 -13.79
CA GLY A 265 -15.86 -0.99 -13.54
C GLY A 265 -16.84 -0.63 -12.41
N TYR A 266 -17.38 -1.62 -11.71
CA TYR A 266 -18.25 -1.42 -10.55
C TYR A 266 -17.47 -1.38 -9.24
N ILE A 267 -18.03 -0.70 -8.25
CA ILE A 267 -17.58 -0.76 -6.85
C ILE A 267 -18.55 -1.67 -6.11
N TYR A 268 -18.02 -2.69 -5.46
CA TYR A 268 -18.77 -3.66 -4.69
C TYR A 268 -18.57 -3.44 -3.19
N ARG A 269 -19.64 -3.60 -2.42
CA ARG A 269 -19.59 -3.68 -0.98
C ARG A 269 -19.42 -5.14 -0.57
N GLN A 270 -18.32 -5.45 0.10
CA GLN A 270 -18.10 -6.79 0.66
C GLN A 270 -18.96 -7.00 1.91
N GLU A 271 -19.24 -8.27 2.22
CA GLU A 271 -19.94 -8.69 3.43
C GLU A 271 -21.33 -8.05 3.61
N SER A 272 -21.98 -7.76 2.49
CA SER A 272 -23.34 -7.23 2.45
C SER A 272 -24.24 -8.15 1.63
N GLY A 273 -25.40 -8.48 2.17
CA GLY A 273 -26.33 -9.42 1.52
C GLY A 273 -25.93 -10.89 1.67
N ASN A 274 -26.53 -11.74 0.84
CA ASN A 274 -26.38 -13.21 0.89
C ASN A 274 -26.05 -13.83 -0.47
N THR A 275 -25.60 -13.02 -1.42
CA THR A 275 -25.20 -13.45 -2.77
C THR A 275 -23.89 -12.79 -3.17
N PHE A 276 -23.17 -13.36 -4.15
CA PHE A 276 -22.09 -12.70 -4.87
C PHE A 276 -22.67 -12.01 -6.11
N ASP A 277 -23.04 -10.74 -6.00
CA ASP A 277 -23.63 -9.93 -7.09
C ASP A 277 -24.81 -10.67 -7.79
N GLY A 278 -25.71 -11.26 -6.97
CA GLY A 278 -26.83 -12.07 -7.45
C GLY A 278 -26.54 -13.56 -7.61
N GLU A 279 -25.29 -13.97 -7.65
CA GLU A 279 -24.88 -15.37 -7.76
C GLU A 279 -24.91 -16.10 -6.42
N VAL A 280 -25.14 -17.40 -6.46
CA VAL A 280 -25.25 -18.23 -5.26
C VAL A 280 -23.91 -18.41 -4.57
N ILE A 281 -23.86 -18.20 -3.25
CA ILE A 281 -22.70 -18.54 -2.43
C ILE A 281 -22.75 -20.03 -2.08
N PHE A 282 -21.76 -20.79 -2.56
CA PHE A 282 -21.62 -22.20 -2.22
C PHE A 282 -20.75 -22.39 -0.98
N GLY A 283 -21.35 -22.84 0.12
CA GLY A 283 -20.62 -23.33 1.27
C GLY A 283 -20.28 -24.83 1.10
N ARG A 284 -19.00 -25.18 1.26
CA ARG A 284 -18.58 -26.60 1.29
C ARG A 284 -17.97 -26.92 2.65
N TYR A 285 -18.58 -27.82 3.38
CA TYR A 285 -18.01 -28.40 4.60
C TYR A 285 -17.46 -29.79 4.28
N ARG A 286 -16.24 -30.07 4.72
CA ARG A 286 -15.64 -31.41 4.65
C ARG A 286 -15.30 -31.82 6.08
N SER A 287 -15.99 -32.85 6.58
CA SER A 287 -15.66 -33.48 7.86
C SER A 287 -14.34 -34.28 7.72
N PRO A 288 -13.50 -34.30 8.75
CA PRO A 288 -12.30 -35.14 8.78
C PRO A 288 -12.60 -36.62 8.66
#